data_80f071b6d5c4286d9f1fd1a7a18361db
#
_entry.id   80f071b6d5c4286d9f1fd1a7a18361db
#
_cell.length_a   1.000
_cell.length_b   1.000
_cell.length_c   1.000
_cell.angle_alpha   90.00
_cell.angle_beta   90.00
_cell.angle_gamma   90.00
#
_symmetry.space_group_name_H-M   'P 1'
#
loop_
_entity.id
_entity.type
_entity.pdbx_description
1 polymer ?
#
loop_
_entity_poly.entity_id
_entity_poly.type
_entity_poly.pdbx_seq_one_letter_code
_entity_poly.pdbx_strand_id
1 'polypeptide(L)'
;IPLRLVGSEMCIRDRFNNDMNALLRGEEVEIPTYNFKTGKREYKGNSLKLEESDILVIEGIHCLNDKLSETLPKENKFKIYVSALTQLNVDEHNRIPTTDGRLIRRIVRDARTRGTSAKDTIAMWNSVRRGEEANIFPYQESADVMFNSALIYELAVLKIYAEPLLFGISPEEPEYHEAKRLLKFFDYFVGMPGEAVPTNSLLREFIGGGCFDV
;
A
#
# COMPACT_ATOMS: atom_id res chain seq x y z
N ILE A 1 -2.29 9.02 11.01
CA ILE A 1 -1.95 10.07 10.00
C ILE A 1 -0.80 9.49 9.21
N PRO A 2 -0.98 9.21 7.90
CA PRO A 2 0.12 8.72 7.08
C PRO A 2 1.16 9.83 6.89
N LEU A 3 2.32 9.65 7.50
CA LEU A 3 3.46 10.54 7.30
C LEU A 3 4.12 10.19 5.96
N ARG A 4 3.75 10.89 4.89
CA ARG A 4 4.45 10.74 3.61
C ARG A 4 5.72 11.58 3.58
N LEU A 5 6.84 10.87 3.50
CA LEU A 5 8.18 11.45 3.45
C LEU A 5 8.52 11.84 2.01
N VAL A 6 8.68 13.14 1.72
CA VAL A 6 9.12 13.65 0.42
C VAL A 6 10.17 14.74 0.61
N GLY A 7 11.28 14.61 -0.10
CA GLY A 7 12.46 15.49 -0.06
C GLY A 7 13.73 14.69 -0.33
N SER A 8 14.92 15.29 -0.18
CA SER A 8 16.17 14.53 -0.20
C SER A 8 16.18 13.55 0.98
N GLU A 9 16.59 12.30 0.77
CA GLU A 9 16.54 11.25 1.79
C GLU A 9 17.17 11.68 3.12
N MET A 10 18.27 12.44 3.08
CA MET A 10 18.96 12.89 4.29
C MET A 10 18.13 13.90 5.10
N CYS A 11 17.56 14.92 4.47
CA CYS A 11 16.75 15.94 5.17
C CYS A 11 15.44 15.35 5.73
N ILE A 12 14.89 14.34 5.09
CA ILE A 12 13.69 13.66 5.57
C ILE A 12 14.03 12.84 6.81
N ARG A 13 15.11 12.07 6.77
CA ARG A 13 15.55 11.19 7.83
C ARG A 13 15.87 11.97 9.11
N ASP A 14 16.68 13.03 8.99
CA ASP A 14 17.10 13.82 10.14
C ASP A 14 15.91 14.47 10.84
N ARG A 15 14.99 15.04 10.06
CA ARG A 15 13.79 15.61 10.60
C ARG A 15 12.88 14.58 11.24
N PHE A 16 12.63 13.45 10.56
CA PHE A 16 11.83 12.37 11.11
C PHE A 16 12.36 11.91 12.47
N ASN A 17 13.69 11.72 12.56
CA ASN A 17 14.32 11.32 13.82
C ASN A 17 14.16 12.39 14.90
N ASN A 18 14.32 13.69 14.56
CA ASN A 18 14.13 14.78 15.51
C ASN A 18 12.70 14.87 16.03
N ASP A 19 11.71 14.81 15.11
CA ASP A 19 10.28 14.89 15.46
C ASP A 19 9.87 13.67 16.32
N MET A 20 10.30 12.46 15.96
CA MET A 20 10.01 11.24 16.74
C MET A 20 10.67 11.24 18.12
N ASN A 21 11.92 11.67 18.23
CA ASN A 21 12.59 11.81 19.53
C ASN A 21 11.93 12.86 20.42
N ALA A 22 11.45 13.96 19.85
CA ALA A 22 10.68 14.98 20.59
C ALA A 22 9.36 14.39 21.12
N LEU A 23 8.63 13.66 20.27
CA LEU A 23 7.41 12.97 20.68
C LEU A 23 7.65 11.94 21.81
N LEU A 24 8.73 11.16 21.74
CA LEU A 24 9.09 10.22 22.80
C LEU A 24 9.44 10.89 24.13
N ARG A 25 9.86 12.18 24.11
CA ARG A 25 10.05 13.00 25.32
C ARG A 25 8.76 13.66 25.81
N GLY A 26 7.63 13.43 25.15
CA GLY A 26 6.34 14.06 25.47
C GLY A 26 6.23 15.52 25.00
N GLU A 27 7.11 15.96 24.08
CA GLU A 27 7.04 17.28 23.49
C GLU A 27 5.97 17.34 22.39
N GLU A 28 5.40 18.51 22.17
CA GLU A 28 4.46 18.73 21.07
C GLU A 28 5.22 19.03 19.78
N VAL A 29 4.86 18.36 18.69
CA VAL A 29 5.51 18.48 17.39
C VAL A 29 4.48 18.84 16.32
N GLU A 30 4.76 19.85 15.50
CA GLU A 30 3.94 20.17 14.34
C GLU A 30 4.20 19.21 13.20
N ILE A 31 3.14 18.45 12.80
CA ILE A 31 3.21 17.42 11.77
C ILE A 31 2.95 18.04 10.40
N PRO A 32 3.87 17.90 9.44
CA PRO A 32 3.68 18.42 8.09
C PRO A 32 2.66 17.60 7.31
N THR A 33 1.88 18.27 6.48
CA THR A 33 0.99 17.68 5.48
C THR A 33 1.65 17.78 4.10
N TYR A 34 1.59 16.71 3.32
CA TYR A 34 2.10 16.74 1.95
C TYR A 34 1.00 17.15 0.97
N ASN A 35 1.26 18.20 0.20
CA ASN A 35 0.38 18.64 -0.86
C ASN A 35 0.76 17.96 -2.19
N PHE A 36 -0.08 17.02 -2.64
CA PHE A 36 0.15 16.26 -3.87
C PHE A 36 0.07 17.11 -5.14
N LYS A 37 -0.67 18.22 -5.11
CA LYS A 37 -0.82 19.10 -6.27
C LYS A 37 0.43 19.96 -6.49
N THR A 38 1.02 20.45 -5.40
CA THR A 38 2.20 21.32 -5.46
C THR A 38 3.51 20.56 -5.32
N GLY A 39 3.47 19.28 -4.90
CA GLY A 39 4.66 18.49 -4.61
C GLY A 39 5.44 18.99 -3.39
N LYS A 40 4.83 19.81 -2.53
CA LYS A 40 5.50 20.46 -1.40
C LYS A 40 4.90 20.03 -0.06
N ARG A 41 5.73 20.18 0.96
CA ARG A 41 5.36 20.00 2.34
C ARG A 41 4.74 21.30 2.87
N GLU A 42 3.62 21.21 3.56
CA GLU A 42 2.88 22.34 4.14
C GLU A 42 2.66 22.10 5.62
N TYR A 43 2.78 23.17 6.41
CA TYR A 43 2.45 23.20 7.82
C TYR A 43 1.08 23.84 7.95
N LYS A 44 0.11 23.09 8.52
CA LYS A 44 -1.28 23.53 8.65
C LYS A 44 -1.71 23.68 10.11
N GLY A 45 -0.73 23.76 11.03
CA GLY A 45 -0.98 23.85 12.46
C GLY A 45 -1.44 22.53 13.09
N ASN A 46 -1.28 21.39 12.39
CA ASN A 46 -1.56 20.09 12.97
C ASN A 46 -0.42 19.70 13.90
N SER A 47 -0.64 19.73 15.21
CA SER A 47 0.34 19.26 16.18
C SER A 47 -0.03 17.88 16.74
N LEU A 48 0.98 17.15 17.17
CA LEU A 48 0.89 15.87 17.81
C LEU A 48 1.72 15.88 19.09
N LYS A 49 1.15 15.35 20.17
CA LYS A 49 1.82 15.06 21.41
C LYS A 49 1.47 13.65 21.82
N LEU A 50 2.42 12.89 22.32
CA LEU A 50 2.19 11.54 22.81
C LEU A 50 2.08 11.56 24.34
N GLU A 51 1.08 10.90 24.86
CA GLU A 51 0.96 10.55 26.27
C GLU A 51 1.71 9.22 26.54
N GLU A 52 1.96 8.90 27.79
CA GLU A 52 2.76 7.73 28.19
C GLU A 52 2.21 6.38 27.68
N SER A 53 0.88 6.29 27.52
CA SER A 53 0.18 5.09 27.04
C SER A 53 -0.09 5.05 25.54
N ASP A 54 0.30 6.10 24.80
CA ASP A 54 -0.03 6.21 23.39
C ASP A 54 0.91 5.36 22.51
N ILE A 55 0.33 4.84 21.44
CA ILE A 55 1.06 4.13 20.40
C ILE A 55 0.94 4.92 19.10
N LEU A 56 2.08 5.35 18.56
CA LEU A 56 2.14 6.00 17.26
C LEU A 56 2.31 4.95 16.15
N VAL A 57 1.32 4.86 15.26
CA VAL A 57 1.38 4.00 14.07
C VAL A 57 1.88 4.82 12.88
N ILE A 58 2.99 4.39 12.28
CA ILE A 58 3.60 5.05 11.13
C ILE A 58 3.60 4.08 9.96
N GLU A 59 3.09 4.52 8.82
CA GLU A 59 3.09 3.73 7.59
C GLU A 59 3.89 4.38 6.46
N GLY A 60 4.48 3.57 5.62
CA GLY A 60 5.18 4.02 4.41
C GLY A 60 6.21 3.00 3.92
N ILE A 61 6.62 3.14 2.66
CA ILE A 61 7.57 2.22 2.01
C ILE A 61 8.98 2.23 2.64
N HIS A 62 9.30 3.25 3.43
CA HIS A 62 10.61 3.38 4.10
C HIS A 62 10.57 2.98 5.59
N CYS A 63 9.41 2.64 6.15
CA CYS A 63 9.26 2.44 7.60
C CYS A 63 10.02 1.22 8.14
N LEU A 64 10.27 0.20 7.31
CA LEU A 64 11.08 -0.96 7.70
C LEU A 64 12.59 -0.68 7.68
N ASN A 65 13.03 0.36 6.97
CA ASN A 65 14.45 0.69 6.86
C ASN A 65 14.96 1.29 8.17
N ASP A 66 15.89 0.60 8.83
CA ASP A 66 16.48 1.05 10.10
C ASP A 66 17.14 2.42 10.02
N LYS A 67 17.65 2.80 8.84
CA LYS A 67 18.25 4.12 8.63
C LYS A 67 17.23 5.25 8.81
N LEU A 68 15.94 5.01 8.59
CA LEU A 68 14.91 6.03 8.79
C LEU A 68 14.75 6.38 10.27
N SER A 69 14.85 5.39 11.14
CA SER A 69 14.62 5.52 12.58
C SER A 69 15.87 5.18 13.40
N GLU A 70 17.05 5.52 12.88
CA GLU A 70 18.34 5.12 13.43
C GLU A 70 18.56 5.60 14.86
N THR A 71 18.09 6.80 15.19
CA THR A 71 18.28 7.41 16.51
C THR A 71 17.24 6.98 17.54
N LEU A 72 16.18 6.28 17.12
CA LEU A 72 15.13 5.81 18.03
C LEU A 72 15.56 4.52 18.72
N PRO A 73 15.36 4.38 20.06
CA PRO A 73 15.63 3.16 20.78
C PRO A 73 14.88 1.96 20.19
N LYS A 74 15.53 0.78 20.17
CA LYS A 74 14.90 -0.44 19.60
C LYS A 74 13.69 -0.87 20.39
N GLU A 75 13.73 -0.73 21.69
CA GLU A 75 12.66 -1.07 22.62
C GLU A 75 11.38 -0.24 22.41
N ASN A 76 11.48 0.92 21.75
CA ASN A 76 10.37 1.79 21.43
C ASN A 76 9.83 1.57 20.00
N LYS A 77 10.31 0.53 19.31
CA LYS A 77 9.90 0.23 17.92
C LYS A 77 9.36 -1.17 17.80
N PHE A 78 8.25 -1.31 17.11
CA PHE A 78 7.72 -2.59 16.67
C PHE A 78 7.41 -2.53 15.18
N LYS A 79 8.09 -3.34 14.38
CA LYS A 79 8.03 -3.33 12.93
C LYS A 79 7.12 -4.43 12.41
N ILE A 80 6.15 -4.02 11.60
CA ILE A 80 5.20 -4.94 10.96
C ILE A 80 5.40 -4.88 9.45
N TYR A 81 5.81 -5.99 8.85
CA TYR A 81 5.80 -6.14 7.40
C TYR A 81 4.41 -6.58 6.95
N VAL A 82 3.70 -5.71 6.23
CA VAL A 82 2.38 -6.01 5.68
C VAL A 82 2.49 -6.28 4.20
N SER A 83 2.06 -7.46 3.76
CA SER A 83 2.04 -7.82 2.34
C SER A 83 0.87 -8.75 2.01
N ALA A 84 0.35 -8.63 0.78
CA ALA A 84 -0.67 -9.56 0.27
C ALA A 84 0.02 -10.78 -0.33
N LEU A 85 0.44 -11.72 0.51
CA LEU A 85 1.12 -12.95 0.09
C LEU A 85 0.09 -14.00 -0.30
N THR A 86 -0.27 -14.04 -1.59
CA THR A 86 -1.22 -15.02 -2.10
C THR A 86 -0.67 -16.44 -1.92
N GLN A 87 -1.43 -17.30 -1.22
CA GLN A 87 -1.05 -18.68 -0.90
C GLN A 87 -1.81 -19.71 -1.75
N LEU A 88 -2.62 -19.24 -2.70
CA LEU A 88 -3.41 -20.08 -3.58
C LEU A 88 -2.62 -20.48 -4.82
N ASN A 89 -2.92 -21.67 -5.31
CA ASN A 89 -2.48 -22.14 -6.62
C ASN A 89 -3.63 -22.07 -7.61
N VAL A 90 -3.31 -21.86 -8.89
CA VAL A 90 -4.24 -21.98 -10.00
C VAL A 90 -4.47 -23.46 -10.35
N ASP A 91 -3.41 -24.26 -10.25
CA ASP A 91 -3.39 -25.70 -10.47
C ASP A 91 -2.33 -26.36 -9.56
N GLU A 92 -2.07 -27.66 -9.76
CA GLU A 92 -1.14 -28.45 -8.94
C GLU A 92 0.31 -27.90 -8.93
N HIS A 93 0.71 -27.14 -9.96
CA HIS A 93 2.09 -26.71 -10.16
C HIS A 93 2.26 -25.19 -10.21
N ASN A 94 1.16 -24.44 -10.43
CA ASN A 94 1.22 -23.00 -10.67
C ASN A 94 0.60 -22.21 -9.51
N ARG A 95 1.47 -21.62 -8.70
CA ARG A 95 1.07 -20.68 -7.66
C ARG A 95 0.65 -19.35 -8.28
N ILE A 96 -0.40 -18.75 -7.71
CA ILE A 96 -0.80 -17.38 -8.08
C ILE A 96 0.31 -16.40 -7.70
N PRO A 97 0.85 -15.63 -8.67
CA PRO A 97 1.86 -14.63 -8.36
C PRO A 97 1.31 -13.54 -7.42
N THR A 98 2.00 -13.30 -6.33
CA THR A 98 1.67 -12.21 -5.39
C THR A 98 1.60 -10.85 -6.09
N THR A 99 2.43 -10.65 -7.11
CA THR A 99 2.48 -9.44 -7.93
C THR A 99 1.18 -9.18 -8.66
N ASP A 100 0.51 -10.23 -9.15
CA ASP A 100 -0.75 -10.11 -9.89
C ASP A 100 -1.89 -9.66 -8.97
N GLY A 101 -2.03 -10.30 -7.81
CA GLY A 101 -3.02 -9.89 -6.81
C GLY A 101 -2.83 -8.42 -6.39
N ARG A 102 -1.59 -8.00 -6.18
CA ARG A 102 -1.26 -6.60 -5.82
C ARG A 102 -1.52 -5.62 -6.95
N LEU A 103 -1.22 -5.98 -8.20
CA LEU A 103 -1.55 -5.15 -9.37
C LEU A 103 -3.06 -5.00 -9.52
N ILE A 104 -3.82 -6.09 -9.40
CA ILE A 104 -5.27 -6.09 -9.47
C ILE A 104 -5.88 -5.22 -8.37
N ARG A 105 -5.46 -5.39 -7.11
CA ARG A 105 -5.87 -4.51 -5.99
C ARG A 105 -5.64 -3.05 -6.34
N ARG A 106 -4.46 -2.73 -6.88
CA ARG A 106 -4.10 -1.36 -7.23
C ARG A 106 -4.96 -0.82 -8.36
N ILE A 107 -5.22 -1.59 -9.42
CA ILE A 107 -6.09 -1.18 -10.54
C ILE A 107 -7.47 -0.78 -10.02
N VAL A 108 -8.08 -1.62 -9.20
CA VAL A 108 -9.42 -1.37 -8.66
C VAL A 108 -9.43 -0.14 -7.74
N ARG A 109 -8.47 -0.04 -6.81
CA ARG A 109 -8.37 1.10 -5.90
C ARG A 109 -8.12 2.42 -6.64
N ASP A 110 -7.11 2.45 -7.52
CA ASP A 110 -6.67 3.67 -8.19
C ASP A 110 -7.76 4.20 -9.12
N ALA A 111 -8.53 3.31 -9.78
CA ALA A 111 -9.71 3.70 -10.55
C ALA A 111 -10.80 4.30 -9.65
N ARG A 112 -11.08 3.72 -8.49
CA ARG A 112 -12.14 4.18 -7.59
C ARG A 112 -11.80 5.48 -6.85
N THR A 113 -10.56 5.58 -6.31
CA THR A 113 -10.23 6.65 -5.35
C THR A 113 -9.29 7.70 -5.87
N ARG A 114 -8.54 7.42 -6.94
CA ARG A 114 -7.49 8.31 -7.46
C ARG A 114 -7.73 8.82 -8.85
N GLY A 115 -8.79 8.35 -9.51
CA GLY A 115 -9.12 8.71 -10.89
C GLY A 115 -8.04 8.27 -11.89
N THR A 116 -7.22 7.27 -11.55
CA THR A 116 -6.15 6.74 -12.41
C THR A 116 -6.71 5.56 -13.21
N SER A 117 -6.53 5.57 -14.53
CA SER A 117 -7.02 4.49 -15.39
C SER A 117 -6.25 3.16 -15.14
N ALA A 118 -6.87 2.04 -15.51
CA ALA A 118 -6.18 0.74 -15.48
C ALA A 118 -4.93 0.73 -16.35
N LYS A 119 -4.98 1.36 -17.52
CA LYS A 119 -3.84 1.57 -18.41
C LYS A 119 -2.68 2.27 -17.69
N ASP A 120 -2.94 3.43 -17.09
CA ASP A 120 -1.89 4.21 -16.41
C ASP A 120 -1.34 3.45 -15.20
N THR A 121 -2.17 2.69 -14.50
CA THR A 121 -1.75 1.85 -13.39
C THR A 121 -0.79 0.74 -13.86
N ILE A 122 -1.09 0.07 -14.98
CA ILE A 122 -0.22 -0.93 -15.58
C ILE A 122 1.09 -0.30 -16.06
N ALA A 123 1.03 0.83 -16.75
CA ALA A 123 2.22 1.56 -17.22
C ALA A 123 3.19 1.91 -16.08
N MET A 124 2.65 2.34 -14.93
CA MET A 124 3.45 2.67 -13.73
C MET A 124 3.97 1.45 -12.97
N TRP A 125 3.43 0.25 -13.21
CA TRP A 125 3.68 -0.92 -12.36
C TRP A 125 5.15 -1.29 -12.22
N ASN A 126 5.92 -1.23 -13.30
CA ASN A 126 7.36 -1.49 -13.27
C ASN A 126 8.13 -0.51 -12.36
N SER A 127 7.70 0.75 -12.29
CA SER A 127 8.29 1.73 -11.39
C SER A 127 7.96 1.43 -9.93
N VAL A 128 6.72 1.01 -9.66
CA VAL A 128 6.31 0.56 -8.32
C VAL A 128 7.14 -0.63 -7.86
N ARG A 129 7.31 -1.62 -8.72
CA ARG A 129 8.12 -2.82 -8.44
C ARG A 129 9.57 -2.46 -8.09
N ARG A 130 10.22 -1.61 -8.87
CA ARG A 130 11.56 -1.12 -8.54
C ARG A 130 11.63 -0.42 -7.18
N GLY A 131 10.58 0.35 -6.84
CA GLY A 131 10.47 0.99 -5.53
C GLY A 131 10.39 -0.03 -4.37
N GLU A 132 9.65 -1.11 -4.55
CA GLU A 132 9.54 -2.21 -3.59
C GLU A 132 10.87 -2.96 -3.42
N GLU A 133 11.52 -3.29 -4.53
CA GLU A 133 12.82 -3.97 -4.56
C GLU A 133 13.92 -3.16 -3.88
N ALA A 134 13.87 -1.84 -4.00
CA ALA A 134 14.86 -0.96 -3.39
C ALA A 134 14.58 -0.65 -1.91
N ASN A 135 13.30 -0.52 -1.51
CA ASN A 135 12.94 0.10 -0.23
C ASN A 135 12.14 -0.80 0.72
N ILE A 136 11.65 -1.95 0.27
CA ILE A 136 10.84 -2.85 1.11
C ILE A 136 11.52 -4.20 1.27
N PHE A 137 11.79 -4.92 0.18
CA PHE A 137 12.24 -6.30 0.23
C PHE A 137 13.59 -6.49 0.96
N PRO A 138 14.58 -5.57 0.85
CA PRO A 138 15.83 -5.73 1.61
C PRO A 138 15.66 -5.65 3.13
N TYR A 139 14.53 -5.10 3.61
CA TYR A 139 14.27 -4.87 5.03
C TYR A 139 13.17 -5.76 5.61
N GLN A 140 12.58 -6.65 4.83
CA GLN A 140 11.47 -7.51 5.28
C GLN A 140 11.89 -8.44 6.43
N GLU A 141 13.12 -8.95 6.41
CA GLU A 141 13.67 -9.83 7.43
C GLU A 141 13.97 -9.08 8.76
N SER A 142 13.98 -7.75 8.75
CA SER A 142 14.16 -6.92 9.94
C SER A 142 12.85 -6.60 10.66
N ALA A 143 11.72 -7.07 10.14
CA ALA A 143 10.42 -6.90 10.78
C ALA A 143 10.27 -7.86 11.96
N ASP A 144 9.64 -7.38 13.05
CA ASP A 144 9.34 -8.20 14.23
C ASP A 144 8.24 -9.22 13.94
N VAL A 145 7.28 -8.84 13.09
CA VAL A 145 6.21 -9.74 12.62
C VAL A 145 5.87 -9.48 11.15
N MET A 146 5.35 -10.51 10.50
CA MET A 146 4.79 -10.43 9.15
C MET A 146 3.28 -10.59 9.21
N PHE A 147 2.55 -9.66 8.61
CA PHE A 147 1.11 -9.73 8.43
C PHE A 147 0.76 -10.00 6.98
N ASN A 148 0.18 -11.17 6.71
CA ASN A 148 -0.34 -11.48 5.38
C ASN A 148 -1.75 -10.90 5.22
N SER A 149 -1.89 -9.89 4.37
CA SER A 149 -3.17 -9.23 4.09
C SER A 149 -3.95 -9.86 2.93
N ALA A 150 -3.47 -10.96 2.34
CA ALA A 150 -4.20 -11.66 1.28
C ALA A 150 -5.43 -12.38 1.85
N LEU A 151 -6.57 -12.24 1.16
CA LEU A 151 -7.80 -12.94 1.48
C LEU A 151 -8.07 -14.01 0.42
N ILE A 152 -8.48 -15.19 0.84
CA ILE A 152 -8.70 -16.34 -0.06
C ILE A 152 -9.70 -16.01 -1.17
N TYR A 153 -10.74 -15.23 -0.85
CA TYR A 153 -11.83 -14.89 -1.77
C TYR A 153 -11.60 -13.59 -2.56
N GLU A 154 -10.51 -12.88 -2.31
CA GLU A 154 -10.33 -11.52 -2.86
C GLU A 154 -10.31 -11.46 -4.38
N LEU A 155 -9.67 -12.44 -5.05
CA LEU A 155 -9.58 -12.46 -6.51
C LEU A 155 -10.93 -12.72 -7.16
N ALA A 156 -11.78 -13.54 -6.54
CA ALA A 156 -13.15 -13.78 -7.00
C ALA A 156 -14.00 -12.49 -6.93
N VAL A 157 -13.83 -11.70 -5.88
CA VAL A 157 -14.53 -10.42 -5.73
C VAL A 157 -13.91 -9.36 -6.65
N LEU A 158 -12.59 -9.20 -6.65
CA LEU A 158 -11.90 -8.19 -7.45
C LEU A 158 -12.10 -8.38 -8.95
N LYS A 159 -12.31 -9.62 -9.41
CA LYS A 159 -12.65 -9.94 -10.80
C LYS A 159 -13.75 -9.03 -11.33
N ILE A 160 -14.88 -8.94 -10.64
CA ILE A 160 -16.06 -8.18 -11.07
C ILE A 160 -15.74 -6.69 -11.26
N TYR A 161 -14.83 -6.14 -10.44
CA TYR A 161 -14.43 -4.74 -10.53
C TYR A 161 -13.31 -4.49 -11.53
N ALA A 162 -12.38 -5.44 -11.66
CA ALA A 162 -11.20 -5.28 -12.51
C ALA A 162 -11.46 -5.56 -13.99
N GLU A 163 -12.28 -6.58 -14.30
CA GLU A 163 -12.56 -6.96 -15.71
C GLU A 163 -13.06 -5.79 -16.56
N PRO A 164 -14.08 -5.01 -16.16
CA PRO A 164 -14.54 -3.87 -16.96
C PRO A 164 -13.45 -2.83 -17.22
N LEU A 165 -12.57 -2.60 -16.24
CA LEU A 165 -11.45 -1.65 -16.35
C LEU A 165 -10.38 -2.15 -17.33
N LEU A 166 -10.10 -3.45 -17.32
CA LEU A 166 -9.14 -4.09 -18.22
C LEU A 166 -9.66 -4.20 -19.65
N PHE A 167 -10.95 -4.50 -19.83
CA PHE A 167 -11.62 -4.51 -21.15
C PHE A 167 -11.62 -3.14 -21.82
N GLY A 168 -11.57 -2.05 -21.04
CA GLY A 168 -11.48 -0.70 -21.55
C GLY A 168 -10.15 -0.33 -22.20
N ILE A 169 -9.11 -1.18 -22.13
CA ILE A 169 -7.80 -0.92 -22.73
C ILE A 169 -7.81 -1.38 -24.20
N SER A 170 -7.53 -0.44 -25.12
CA SER A 170 -7.55 -0.70 -26.56
C SER A 170 -6.40 -1.61 -26.99
N PRO A 171 -6.60 -2.47 -28.03
CA PRO A 171 -5.54 -3.31 -28.61
C PRO A 171 -4.30 -2.55 -29.12
N GLU A 172 -4.45 -1.26 -29.44
CA GLU A 172 -3.37 -0.40 -29.91
C GLU A 172 -2.48 0.13 -28.77
N GLU A 173 -2.91 -0.05 -27.51
CA GLU A 173 -2.19 0.44 -26.35
C GLU A 173 -1.09 -0.55 -25.91
N PRO A 174 0.09 -0.06 -25.48
CA PRO A 174 1.18 -0.93 -25.03
C PRO A 174 0.79 -1.86 -23.87
N GLU A 175 -0.10 -1.41 -23.01
CA GLU A 175 -0.57 -2.12 -21.81
C GLU A 175 -1.58 -3.22 -22.13
N TYR A 176 -2.07 -3.31 -23.36
CA TYR A 176 -3.09 -4.30 -23.77
C TYR A 176 -2.66 -5.74 -23.53
N HIS A 177 -1.40 -6.07 -23.79
CA HIS A 177 -0.90 -7.44 -23.59
C HIS A 177 -1.00 -7.86 -22.12
N GLU A 178 -0.65 -6.96 -21.21
CA GLU A 178 -0.76 -7.22 -19.76
C GLU A 178 -2.22 -7.26 -19.32
N ALA A 179 -3.07 -6.37 -19.81
CA ALA A 179 -4.50 -6.40 -19.56
C ALA A 179 -5.12 -7.73 -19.99
N LYS A 180 -4.79 -8.21 -21.21
CA LYS A 180 -5.26 -9.48 -21.73
C LYS A 180 -4.74 -10.67 -20.92
N ARG A 181 -3.49 -10.62 -20.43
CA ARG A 181 -2.94 -11.64 -19.54
C ARG A 181 -3.73 -11.71 -18.24
N LEU A 182 -4.04 -10.57 -17.61
CA LEU A 182 -4.84 -10.52 -16.39
C LEU A 182 -6.29 -10.97 -16.61
N LEU A 183 -6.89 -10.63 -17.74
CA LEU A 183 -8.24 -11.15 -18.09
C LEU A 183 -8.23 -12.66 -18.20
N LYS A 184 -7.25 -13.27 -18.89
CA LYS A 184 -7.10 -14.73 -18.95
C LYS A 184 -6.83 -15.36 -17.59
N PHE A 185 -6.11 -14.67 -16.72
CA PHE A 185 -5.90 -15.11 -15.35
C PHE A 185 -7.23 -15.16 -14.57
N PHE A 186 -8.12 -14.20 -14.80
CA PHE A 186 -9.45 -14.22 -14.19
C PHE A 186 -10.38 -15.35 -14.67
N ASP A 187 -10.10 -16.00 -15.78
CA ASP A 187 -10.86 -17.16 -16.24
C ASP A 187 -10.82 -18.34 -15.25
N TYR A 188 -9.80 -18.40 -14.39
CA TYR A 188 -9.68 -19.40 -13.33
C TYR A 188 -10.58 -19.14 -12.12
N PHE A 189 -11.25 -17.99 -12.03
CA PHE A 189 -12.07 -17.61 -10.90
C PHE A 189 -13.52 -17.42 -11.26
N VAL A 190 -14.41 -17.92 -10.40
CA VAL A 190 -15.83 -17.57 -10.45
C VAL A 190 -16.00 -16.22 -9.76
N GLY A 191 -16.64 -15.25 -10.46
CA GLY A 191 -16.91 -13.93 -9.88
C GLY A 191 -17.85 -14.01 -8.69
N MET A 192 -17.51 -13.30 -7.60
CA MET A 192 -18.32 -13.23 -6.39
C MET A 192 -18.75 -11.76 -6.14
N PRO A 193 -20.05 -11.48 -5.92
CA PRO A 193 -20.55 -10.14 -5.68
C PRO A 193 -19.99 -9.55 -4.38
N GLY A 194 -19.71 -8.23 -4.41
CA GLY A 194 -19.12 -7.53 -3.27
C GLY A 194 -20.05 -7.41 -2.05
N GLU A 195 -21.36 -7.58 -2.21
CA GLU A 195 -22.35 -7.51 -1.14
C GLU A 195 -22.09 -8.54 -0.04
N ALA A 196 -21.53 -9.70 -0.40
CA ALA A 196 -21.18 -10.76 0.55
C ALA A 196 -19.94 -10.44 1.40
N VAL A 197 -19.17 -9.40 1.04
CA VAL A 197 -17.96 -9.02 1.76
C VAL A 197 -18.32 -8.24 3.03
N PRO A 198 -17.85 -8.64 4.23
CA PRO A 198 -18.09 -7.90 5.46
C PRO A 198 -17.60 -6.44 5.38
N THR A 199 -18.29 -5.52 6.03
CA THR A 199 -17.96 -4.08 5.99
C THR A 199 -16.60 -3.74 6.64
N ASN A 200 -16.12 -4.58 7.57
CA ASN A 200 -14.81 -4.45 8.21
C ASN A 200 -13.69 -5.23 7.50
N SER A 201 -13.98 -5.84 6.33
CA SER A 201 -12.97 -6.54 5.55
C SER A 201 -11.94 -5.57 4.95
N LEU A 202 -10.66 -5.97 4.95
CA LEU A 202 -9.58 -5.25 4.24
C LEU A 202 -9.91 -5.04 2.75
N LEU A 203 -10.70 -5.93 2.16
CA LEU A 203 -11.08 -5.83 0.75
C LEU A 203 -11.92 -4.59 0.46
N ARG A 204 -12.60 -4.05 1.46
CA ARG A 204 -13.42 -2.83 1.34
C ARG A 204 -12.59 -1.59 1.00
N GLU A 205 -11.31 -1.56 1.36
CA GLU A 205 -10.38 -0.50 0.89
C GLU A 205 -10.38 -0.39 -0.64
N PHE A 206 -10.48 -1.53 -1.34
CA PHE A 206 -10.41 -1.59 -2.80
C PHE A 206 -11.78 -1.39 -3.45
N ILE A 207 -12.81 -2.09 -2.97
CA ILE A 207 -14.15 -2.12 -3.59
C ILE A 207 -15.12 -1.09 -3.02
N GLY A 208 -14.81 -0.47 -1.89
CA GLY A 208 -15.69 0.49 -1.21
C GLY A 208 -16.72 -0.13 -0.26
N GLY A 209 -17.52 0.72 0.39
CA GLY A 209 -18.57 0.29 1.32
C GLY A 209 -18.05 -0.31 2.63
N GLY A 210 -16.85 0.08 3.07
CA GLY A 210 -16.30 -0.27 4.37
C GLY A 210 -16.87 0.56 5.51
N CYS A 211 -16.65 0.08 6.75
CA CYS A 211 -16.99 0.83 7.97
C CYS A 211 -15.85 1.77 8.42
N PHE A 212 -14.70 1.72 7.74
CA PHE A 212 -13.57 2.60 7.98
C PHE A 212 -13.49 3.67 6.91
N ASP A 213 -13.21 4.91 7.31
CA ASP A 213 -12.90 6.02 6.38
C ASP A 213 -11.46 5.88 5.88
N VAL A 214 -11.31 5.61 4.56
CA VAL A 214 -10.02 5.40 3.87
C VAL A 214 -9.93 6.24 2.60
#